data_a7b77a373e9235f73e16bc25815460d0
#
_entry.id   a7b77a373e9235f73e16bc25815460d0
#
_cell.length_a   1.000
_cell.length_b   1.000
_cell.length_c   1.000
_cell.angle_alpha   90.00
_cell.angle_beta   90.00
_cell.angle_gamma   90.00
#
_symmetry.space_group_name_H-M   'P 1'
#
loop_
_entity.id
_entity.type
_entity.pdbx_description
1 polymer ?
#
loop_
_entity_poly.entity_id
_entity_poly.type
_entity_poly.pdbx_seq_one_letter_code
_entity_poly.pdbx_strand_id
1 'polypeptide(L)'
;GDVYKRQVWISGTINSPGSTPGGEPTKQGGPVVDDHRAAGCEKDSRGNPVACLPLKWKTIPEYLEEQNISWLVYEDTDNGYHNMLEQFEQYEHDIINQGPLAKKGIYRPGLNKFMFDLKNGSLPQVSYIITPIELSEHPPYTPNDGAWIQSHVANSLMKSQYWNRTVMIMNYDETGGF
;
A
#
# COMPACT_ATOMS: atom_id res chain seq x y z
N GLY A 1 -4.09 14.77 0.36
CA GLY A 1 -2.81 14.29 0.91
C GLY A 1 -1.88 13.76 -0.18
N ASP A 2 -0.59 13.72 0.11
CA ASP A 2 0.43 13.36 -0.89
C ASP A 2 0.49 11.83 -1.08
N VAL A 3 -0.35 11.29 -1.91
CA VAL A 3 -0.48 9.84 -2.20
C VAL A 3 0.84 9.22 -2.70
N TYR A 4 1.70 10.00 -3.34
CA TYR A 4 3.00 9.51 -3.84
C TYR A 4 3.89 8.88 -2.77
N LYS A 5 3.73 9.19 -1.49
CA LYS A 5 4.49 8.54 -0.41
C LYS A 5 4.11 7.07 -0.28
N ARG A 6 2.81 6.75 -0.37
CA ARG A 6 2.33 5.37 -0.41
C ARG A 6 2.82 4.65 -1.67
N GLN A 7 2.88 5.36 -2.80
CA GLN A 7 3.43 4.87 -4.05
C GLN A 7 4.92 4.48 -3.91
N VAL A 8 5.74 5.35 -3.30
CA VAL A 8 7.16 5.05 -3.02
C VAL A 8 7.30 3.89 -2.05
N TRP A 9 6.46 3.85 -1.01
CA TRP A 9 6.48 2.76 -0.03
C TRP A 9 6.24 1.38 -0.65
N ILE A 10 5.32 1.29 -1.60
CA ILE A 10 4.95 0.00 -2.20
C ILE A 10 5.78 -0.39 -3.42
N SER A 11 6.51 0.53 -4.04
CA SER A 11 7.27 0.27 -5.27
C SER A 11 8.72 0.78 -5.26
N GLY A 12 9.11 1.51 -4.24
CA GLY A 12 10.47 2.10 -4.11
C GLY A 12 10.70 3.33 -4.98
N THR A 13 9.75 3.75 -5.80
CA THR A 13 9.91 4.86 -6.75
C THR A 13 8.58 5.48 -7.13
N ILE A 14 8.61 6.71 -7.60
CA ILE A 14 7.51 7.35 -8.34
C ILE A 14 7.69 7.20 -9.86
N ASN A 15 8.73 6.53 -10.29
CA ASN A 15 9.08 6.33 -11.71
C ASN A 15 8.96 7.62 -12.53
N SER A 16 9.65 8.67 -12.12
CA SER A 16 9.62 9.98 -12.77
C SER A 16 9.91 9.86 -14.27
N PRO A 17 9.25 10.65 -15.13
CA PRO A 17 9.52 10.66 -16.56
C PRO A 17 11.01 10.82 -16.87
N GLY A 18 11.56 9.93 -17.71
CA GLY A 18 12.99 9.93 -18.05
C GLY A 18 13.91 9.20 -17.06
N SER A 19 13.39 8.63 -15.98
CA SER A 19 14.20 7.87 -15.00
C SER A 19 14.54 6.45 -15.43
N THR A 20 13.93 5.94 -16.49
CA THR A 20 14.20 4.59 -16.99
C THR A 20 15.47 4.61 -17.86
N PRO A 21 16.53 3.85 -17.51
CA PRO A 21 17.74 3.78 -18.33
C PRO A 21 17.40 3.31 -19.77
N GLY A 22 17.71 4.16 -20.75
CA GLY A 22 17.49 3.87 -22.17
C GLY A 22 16.04 3.99 -22.66
N GLY A 23 15.14 4.52 -21.84
CA GLY A 23 13.72 4.65 -22.15
C GLY A 23 13.32 6.02 -22.69
N GLU A 24 12.38 6.03 -23.61
CA GLU A 24 11.55 7.18 -23.93
C GLU A 24 10.98 7.77 -22.62
N PRO A 25 10.77 9.09 -22.55
CA PRO A 25 10.09 9.69 -21.43
C PRO A 25 8.72 9.05 -21.29
N THR A 26 8.62 8.10 -20.37
CA THR A 26 7.34 7.42 -20.14
C THR A 26 6.37 8.44 -19.55
N LYS A 27 5.30 8.68 -20.25
CA LYS A 27 4.16 9.48 -19.76
C LYS A 27 3.43 8.78 -18.59
N GLN A 28 4.03 7.77 -17.99
CA GLN A 28 3.40 6.82 -17.05
C GLN A 28 4.02 6.83 -15.66
N GLY A 29 4.78 7.84 -15.33
CA GLY A 29 5.38 7.99 -14.00
C GLY A 29 5.16 9.39 -13.46
N GLY A 30 5.60 9.59 -12.23
CA GLY A 30 5.44 10.81 -11.49
C GLY A 30 4.60 10.62 -10.24
N PRO A 31 4.57 11.63 -9.35
CA PRO A 31 3.84 11.53 -8.10
C PRO A 31 2.33 11.52 -8.33
N VAL A 32 1.65 10.54 -7.80
CA VAL A 32 0.19 10.55 -7.65
C VAL A 32 -0.15 11.47 -6.48
N VAL A 33 -0.90 12.51 -6.72
CA VAL A 33 -1.16 13.56 -5.71
C VAL A 33 -2.55 13.45 -5.08
N ASP A 34 -3.45 12.67 -5.65
CA ASP A 34 -4.82 12.53 -5.16
C ASP A 34 -5.31 11.08 -5.22
N ASP A 35 -6.22 10.74 -4.31
CA ASP A 35 -6.83 9.41 -4.22
C ASP A 35 -7.99 9.28 -5.22
N HIS A 36 -7.68 9.01 -6.50
CA HIS A 36 -8.74 8.73 -7.47
C HIS A 36 -8.35 7.64 -8.48
N ARG A 37 -9.36 6.92 -8.93
CA ARG A 37 -9.22 5.79 -9.88
C ARG A 37 -9.40 6.17 -11.34
N ALA A 38 -9.55 7.42 -11.66
CA ALA A 38 -9.78 7.77 -13.04
C ALA A 38 -8.57 7.37 -13.88
N ALA A 39 -8.78 6.44 -14.81
CA ALA A 39 -7.78 6.14 -15.83
C ALA A 39 -7.42 7.41 -16.59
N GLY A 40 -6.14 7.63 -16.79
CA GLY A 40 -5.65 8.85 -17.43
C GLY A 40 -4.53 9.50 -16.65
N CYS A 41 -4.18 10.72 -17.03
CA CYS A 41 -3.07 11.45 -16.43
C CYS A 41 -3.56 12.66 -15.65
N GLU A 42 -3.06 12.80 -14.43
CA GLU A 42 -3.13 14.06 -13.69
C GLU A 42 -2.34 15.14 -14.43
N LYS A 43 -2.71 16.37 -14.25
CA LYS A 43 -2.05 17.51 -14.89
C LYS A 43 -1.58 18.50 -13.84
N ASP A 44 -0.38 19.04 -14.03
CA ASP A 44 0.09 20.18 -13.27
C ASP A 44 -0.67 21.48 -13.64
N SER A 45 -0.37 22.57 -12.94
CA SER A 45 -0.99 23.88 -13.20
C SER A 45 -0.71 24.43 -14.61
N ARG A 46 0.21 23.84 -15.35
CA ARG A 46 0.57 24.19 -16.74
C ARG A 46 -0.09 23.25 -17.75
N GLY A 47 -0.85 22.25 -17.28
CA GLY A 47 -1.53 21.26 -18.12
C GLY A 47 -0.65 20.10 -18.58
N ASN A 48 0.58 19.95 -18.04
CA ASN A 48 1.43 18.80 -18.35
C ASN A 48 1.03 17.58 -17.54
N PRO A 49 1.05 16.36 -18.13
CA PRO A 49 0.79 15.14 -17.37
C PRO A 49 1.89 14.90 -16.34
N VAL A 50 1.50 14.68 -15.07
CA VAL A 50 2.42 14.42 -13.95
C VAL A 50 2.39 12.97 -13.50
N ALA A 51 1.21 12.34 -13.46
CA ALA A 51 1.05 10.92 -13.17
C ALA A 51 -0.05 10.36 -14.06
N CYS A 52 0.11 9.13 -14.50
CA CYS A 52 -0.88 8.47 -15.36
C CYS A 52 -1.24 7.11 -14.76
N LEU A 53 -2.53 6.83 -14.66
CA LEU A 53 -3.07 5.54 -14.21
C LEU A 53 -3.56 4.70 -15.40
N PRO A 54 -3.46 3.37 -15.30
CA PRO A 54 -2.80 2.60 -14.23
C PRO A 54 -1.28 2.75 -14.26
N LEU A 55 -0.66 2.56 -13.09
CA LEU A 55 0.79 2.51 -12.94
C LEU A 55 1.32 1.17 -13.50
N LYS A 56 2.51 1.18 -14.14
CA LYS A 56 2.95 0.00 -14.92
C LYS A 56 4.33 -0.55 -14.54
N TRP A 57 4.99 0.01 -13.55
CA TRP A 57 6.27 -0.52 -13.08
C TRP A 57 6.09 -1.51 -11.95
N LYS A 58 7.14 -2.26 -11.67
CA LYS A 58 7.14 -3.34 -10.72
C LYS A 58 7.05 -2.86 -9.28
N THR A 59 6.23 -3.53 -8.48
CA THR A 59 6.04 -3.26 -7.06
C THR A 59 6.93 -4.13 -6.17
N ILE A 60 7.13 -3.72 -4.92
CA ILE A 60 7.88 -4.51 -3.93
C ILE A 60 7.26 -5.91 -3.74
N PRO A 61 5.94 -6.08 -3.61
CA PRO A 61 5.35 -7.42 -3.53
C PRO A 61 5.68 -8.36 -4.69
N GLU A 62 5.85 -7.83 -5.92
CA GLU A 62 6.26 -8.67 -7.05
C GLU A 62 7.71 -9.15 -6.92
N TYR A 63 8.61 -8.32 -6.35
CA TYR A 63 9.96 -8.77 -6.02
C TYR A 63 9.95 -9.82 -4.91
N LEU A 64 9.03 -9.71 -3.94
CA LEU A 64 8.85 -10.74 -2.91
C LEU A 64 8.39 -12.07 -3.52
N GLU A 65 7.44 -12.04 -4.46
CA GLU A 65 7.00 -13.23 -5.20
C GLU A 65 8.16 -13.93 -5.92
N GLU A 66 8.99 -13.17 -6.63
CA GLU A 66 10.15 -13.72 -7.36
C GLU A 66 11.18 -14.39 -6.44
N GLN A 67 11.28 -13.92 -5.22
CA GLN A 67 12.18 -14.46 -4.21
C GLN A 67 11.54 -15.52 -3.33
N ASN A 68 10.30 -15.93 -3.60
CA ASN A 68 9.50 -16.84 -2.77
C ASN A 68 9.39 -16.38 -1.31
N ILE A 69 9.36 -15.07 -1.08
CA ILE A 69 9.11 -14.46 0.22
C ILE A 69 7.61 -14.30 0.39
N SER A 70 7.04 -14.92 1.43
CA SER A 70 5.60 -14.84 1.68
C SER A 70 5.20 -13.45 2.16
N TRP A 71 4.09 -12.94 1.62
CA TRP A 71 3.57 -11.62 1.96
C TRP A 71 2.05 -11.60 1.88
N LEU A 72 1.42 -10.64 2.55
CA LEU A 72 -0.02 -10.40 2.53
C LEU A 72 -0.34 -8.96 2.94
N VAL A 73 -1.34 -8.36 2.32
CA VAL A 73 -1.94 -7.10 2.74
C VAL A 73 -3.18 -7.40 3.59
N TYR A 74 -3.19 -6.89 4.81
CA TYR A 74 -4.31 -6.96 5.75
C TYR A 74 -5.04 -5.62 5.74
N GLU A 75 -6.14 -5.57 5.05
CA GLU A 75 -7.02 -4.42 4.90
C GLU A 75 -8.46 -4.86 5.14
N ASP A 76 -9.24 -4.11 5.93
CA ASP A 76 -10.60 -4.52 6.29
C ASP A 76 -11.64 -4.12 5.25
N THR A 77 -11.58 -2.89 4.75
CA THR A 77 -12.58 -2.32 3.86
C THR A 77 -11.93 -1.55 2.71
N ASP A 78 -12.72 -1.24 1.71
CA ASP A 78 -12.33 -0.30 0.68
C ASP A 78 -12.27 1.11 1.28
N ASN A 79 -11.07 1.57 1.54
CA ASN A 79 -10.80 2.88 2.13
C ASN A 79 -10.57 3.97 1.05
N GLY A 80 -11.19 3.84 -0.11
CA GLY A 80 -11.05 4.85 -1.16
C GLY A 80 -9.62 4.98 -1.68
N TYR A 81 -9.02 3.85 -2.10
CA TYR A 81 -7.69 3.81 -2.74
C TYR A 81 -6.47 3.96 -1.82
N HIS A 82 -6.62 3.77 -0.54
CA HIS A 82 -5.48 3.74 0.38
C HIS A 82 -4.51 2.59 0.07
N ASN A 83 -5.00 1.53 -0.56
CA ASN A 83 -4.17 0.45 -1.07
C ASN A 83 -3.63 0.79 -2.46
N MET A 84 -2.43 1.33 -2.50
CA MET A 84 -1.78 1.74 -3.75
C MET A 84 -1.59 0.63 -4.78
N LEU A 85 -1.64 -0.65 -4.37
CA LEU A 85 -1.55 -1.77 -5.32
C LEU A 85 -2.71 -1.79 -6.31
N GLU A 86 -3.87 -1.27 -5.91
CA GLU A 86 -5.05 -1.16 -6.78
C GLU A 86 -4.85 -0.21 -7.96
N GLN A 87 -3.82 0.64 -7.92
CA GLN A 87 -3.50 1.57 -8.99
C GLN A 87 -2.50 1.01 -10.01
N PHE A 88 -2.01 -0.21 -9.81
CA PHE A 88 -1.06 -0.86 -10.71
C PHE A 88 -1.76 -1.84 -11.67
N GLU A 89 -1.48 -1.71 -12.97
CA GLU A 89 -2.11 -2.48 -14.05
C GLU A 89 -2.03 -3.99 -13.83
N GLN A 90 -0.92 -4.49 -13.32
CA GLN A 90 -0.73 -5.92 -13.08
C GLN A 90 -1.66 -6.48 -12.01
N TYR A 91 -2.07 -5.67 -11.03
CA TYR A 91 -3.06 -6.10 -10.02
C TYR A 91 -4.48 -6.05 -10.58
N GLU A 92 -4.82 -5.06 -11.41
CA GLU A 92 -6.12 -5.00 -12.10
C GLU A 92 -6.31 -6.23 -12.99
N HIS A 93 -5.31 -6.60 -13.77
CA HIS A 93 -5.35 -7.80 -14.62
C HIS A 93 -5.47 -9.07 -13.77
N ASP A 94 -4.79 -9.11 -12.64
CA ASP A 94 -4.78 -10.29 -11.78
C ASP A 94 -6.10 -10.49 -11.02
N ILE A 95 -6.88 -9.42 -10.75
CA ILE A 95 -8.25 -9.50 -10.24
C ILE A 95 -9.12 -10.32 -11.19
N ILE A 96 -9.06 -10.01 -12.48
CA ILE A 96 -9.86 -10.70 -13.52
C ILE A 96 -9.50 -12.18 -13.55
N ASN A 97 -8.24 -12.51 -13.43
CA ASN A 97 -7.71 -13.87 -13.51
C ASN A 97 -7.67 -14.61 -12.18
N GLN A 98 -8.08 -13.99 -11.09
CA GLN A 98 -7.99 -14.52 -9.73
C GLN A 98 -6.58 -14.99 -9.36
N GLY A 99 -5.58 -14.25 -9.79
CA GLY A 99 -4.18 -14.58 -9.64
C GLY A 99 -3.63 -14.31 -8.22
N PRO A 100 -2.36 -14.64 -7.99
CA PRO A 100 -1.74 -14.56 -6.68
C PRO A 100 -1.53 -13.13 -6.17
N LEU A 101 -1.24 -12.17 -7.05
CA LEU A 101 -1.02 -10.78 -6.67
C LEU A 101 -2.31 -10.16 -6.10
N ALA A 102 -3.43 -10.33 -6.80
CA ALA A 102 -4.73 -9.84 -6.34
C ALA A 102 -5.16 -10.52 -5.04
N LYS A 103 -5.00 -11.84 -4.93
CA LYS A 103 -5.35 -12.59 -3.72
C LYS A 103 -4.58 -12.15 -2.48
N LYS A 104 -3.32 -11.76 -2.64
CA LYS A 104 -2.47 -11.30 -1.52
C LYS A 104 -2.52 -9.80 -1.32
N GLY A 105 -2.68 -9.04 -2.38
CA GLY A 105 -2.57 -7.59 -2.34
C GLY A 105 -3.89 -6.85 -2.17
N ILE A 106 -5.01 -7.42 -2.66
CA ILE A 106 -6.27 -6.67 -2.78
C ILE A 106 -7.47 -7.39 -2.12
N TYR A 107 -7.32 -8.63 -1.70
CA TYR A 107 -8.43 -9.45 -1.20
C TYR A 107 -9.04 -8.99 0.13
N ARG A 108 -8.45 -8.05 0.84
CA ARG A 108 -8.95 -7.46 2.10
C ARG A 108 -9.32 -8.48 3.19
N PRO A 109 -8.37 -9.29 3.67
CA PRO A 109 -8.63 -10.27 4.73
C PRO A 109 -8.86 -9.65 6.12
N GLY A 110 -8.56 -8.37 6.29
CA GLY A 110 -8.81 -7.59 7.48
C GLY A 110 -7.84 -7.80 8.64
N LEU A 111 -7.97 -6.92 9.64
CA LEU A 111 -7.16 -6.96 10.86
C LEU A 111 -7.44 -8.23 11.68
N ASN A 112 -8.67 -8.74 11.65
CA ASN A 112 -9.03 -9.98 12.32
C ASN A 112 -8.21 -11.17 11.80
N LYS A 113 -7.96 -11.21 10.49
CA LYS A 113 -7.10 -12.23 9.87
C LYS A 113 -5.65 -12.07 10.32
N PHE A 114 -5.14 -10.83 10.42
CA PHE A 114 -3.81 -10.58 10.97
C PHE A 114 -3.67 -11.12 12.39
N MET A 115 -4.64 -10.82 13.27
CA MET A 115 -4.63 -11.29 14.65
C MET A 115 -4.74 -12.82 14.74
N PHE A 116 -5.53 -13.42 13.86
CA PHE A 116 -5.63 -14.88 13.75
C PHE A 116 -4.27 -15.50 13.34
N ASP A 117 -3.64 -14.97 12.31
CA ASP A 117 -2.36 -15.48 11.80
C ASP A 117 -1.24 -15.29 12.81
N LEU A 118 -1.22 -14.14 13.50
CA LEU A 118 -0.29 -13.85 14.58
C LEU A 118 -0.40 -14.89 15.71
N LYS A 119 -1.61 -15.18 16.13
CA LYS A 119 -1.89 -16.14 17.22
C LYS A 119 -1.53 -17.58 16.83
N ASN A 120 -1.80 -17.95 15.59
CA ASN A 120 -1.63 -19.34 15.12
C ASN A 120 -0.24 -19.61 14.50
N GLY A 121 0.64 -18.66 14.47
CA GLY A 121 1.98 -18.86 13.91
C GLY A 121 2.00 -18.93 12.39
N SER A 122 1.02 -18.34 11.71
CA SER A 122 0.86 -18.36 10.26
C SER A 122 1.04 -17.00 9.57
N LEU A 123 1.66 -16.02 10.25
CA LEU A 123 2.02 -14.77 9.61
C LEU A 123 2.98 -15.01 8.44
N PRO A 124 2.76 -14.34 7.30
CA PRO A 124 3.76 -14.30 6.24
C PRO A 124 5.02 -13.54 6.69
N GLN A 125 6.09 -13.68 5.93
CA GLN A 125 7.36 -13.02 6.21
C GLN A 125 7.25 -11.49 6.13
N VAL A 126 6.38 -10.98 5.23
CA VAL A 126 6.06 -9.56 5.11
C VAL A 126 4.56 -9.36 5.24
N SER A 127 4.15 -8.54 6.19
CA SER A 127 2.76 -8.21 6.46
C SER A 127 2.56 -6.70 6.29
N TYR A 128 1.73 -6.31 5.34
CA TYR A 128 1.29 -4.92 5.20
C TYR A 128 -0.05 -4.77 5.91
N ILE A 129 -0.17 -3.78 6.80
CA ILE A 129 -1.43 -3.48 7.48
C ILE A 129 -1.89 -2.11 7.02
N ILE A 130 -3.07 -2.06 6.40
CA ILE A 130 -3.73 -0.85 5.99
C ILE A 130 -4.97 -0.68 6.88
N THR A 131 -4.96 0.38 7.65
CA THR A 131 -6.04 0.65 8.63
C THR A 131 -7.32 1.08 7.91
N PRO A 132 -8.50 0.76 8.47
CA PRO A 132 -9.74 1.35 8.01
C PRO A 132 -9.73 2.88 8.25
N ILE A 133 -10.52 3.61 7.47
CA ILE A 133 -10.52 5.07 7.51
C ILE A 133 -10.84 5.64 8.90
N GLU A 134 -11.67 4.94 9.66
CA GLU A 134 -12.04 5.31 11.03
C GLU A 134 -10.85 5.28 12.02
N LEU A 135 -9.76 4.63 11.64
CA LEU A 135 -8.53 4.50 12.44
C LEU A 135 -7.33 5.14 11.73
N SER A 136 -7.55 5.95 10.71
CA SER A 136 -6.50 6.51 9.84
C SER A 136 -5.89 7.81 10.35
N GLU A 137 -6.45 8.44 11.37
CA GLU A 137 -6.11 9.80 11.83
C GLU A 137 -6.44 10.92 10.81
N HIS A 138 -7.10 10.58 9.69
CA HIS A 138 -7.59 11.57 8.73
C HIS A 138 -8.88 12.23 9.26
N PRO A 139 -9.04 13.56 9.22
CA PRO A 139 -10.27 14.21 9.63
C PRO A 139 -11.52 13.58 8.98
N PRO A 140 -12.62 13.36 9.71
CA PRO A 140 -12.92 13.82 11.09
C PRO A 140 -12.38 12.89 12.20
N TYR A 141 -11.66 11.83 11.87
CA TYR A 141 -11.11 10.89 12.85
C TYR A 141 -9.89 11.49 13.55
N THR A 142 -9.60 11.03 14.76
CA THR A 142 -8.63 11.69 15.63
C THR A 142 -7.33 10.91 15.75
N PRO A 143 -6.21 11.56 16.16
CA PRO A 143 -4.97 10.85 16.48
C PRO A 143 -5.14 9.75 17.52
N ASN A 144 -6.14 9.83 18.41
CA ASN A 144 -6.44 8.77 19.37
C ASN A 144 -6.92 7.48 18.70
N ASP A 145 -7.65 7.59 17.59
CA ASP A 145 -8.15 6.44 16.84
C ASP A 145 -6.99 5.66 16.21
N GLY A 146 -6.05 6.39 15.58
CA GLY A 146 -4.83 5.77 15.05
C GLY A 146 -3.89 5.24 16.15
N ALA A 147 -3.74 5.97 17.25
CA ALA A 147 -2.96 5.49 18.38
C ALA A 147 -3.51 4.18 18.97
N TRP A 148 -4.83 4.02 18.96
CA TRP A 148 -5.45 2.77 19.39
C TRP A 148 -5.01 1.58 18.54
N ILE A 149 -5.13 1.68 17.21
CA ILE A 149 -4.77 0.57 16.32
C ILE A 149 -3.26 0.28 16.35
N GLN A 150 -2.42 1.31 16.38
CA GLN A 150 -0.97 1.17 16.50
C GLN A 150 -0.60 0.41 17.78
N SER A 151 -1.17 0.84 18.91
CA SER A 151 -0.98 0.19 20.20
C SER A 151 -1.50 -1.25 20.20
N HIS A 152 -2.65 -1.51 19.59
CA HIS A 152 -3.26 -2.83 19.51
C HIS A 152 -2.38 -3.81 18.75
N VAL A 153 -1.89 -3.42 17.57
CA VAL A 153 -0.99 -4.24 16.75
C VAL A 153 0.35 -4.45 17.47
N ALA A 154 0.98 -3.39 17.97
CA ALA A 154 2.26 -3.47 18.65
C ALA A 154 2.21 -4.37 19.89
N ASN A 155 1.20 -4.17 20.76
CA ASN A 155 1.04 -4.99 21.96
C ASN A 155 0.75 -6.46 21.65
N SER A 156 0.01 -6.74 20.59
CA SER A 156 -0.27 -8.11 20.15
C SER A 156 0.99 -8.78 19.62
N LEU A 157 1.77 -8.05 18.84
CA LEU A 157 3.05 -8.51 18.29
C LEU A 157 4.07 -8.78 19.41
N MET A 158 4.21 -7.85 20.38
CA MET A 158 5.11 -8.01 21.54
C MET A 158 4.80 -9.25 22.37
N LYS A 159 3.55 -9.66 22.42
CA LYS A 159 3.12 -10.86 23.16
C LYS A 159 3.19 -12.15 22.34
N SER A 160 3.56 -12.06 21.07
CA SER A 160 3.57 -13.20 20.15
C SER A 160 4.93 -13.90 20.09
N GLN A 161 4.92 -15.09 19.49
CA GLN A 161 6.15 -15.84 19.21
C GLN A 161 7.06 -15.18 18.15
N TYR A 162 6.58 -14.11 17.49
CA TYR A 162 7.31 -13.42 16.43
C TYR A 162 8.15 -12.27 16.93
N TRP A 163 7.92 -11.76 18.15
CA TRP A 163 8.48 -10.50 18.64
C TRP A 163 10.01 -10.37 18.48
N ASN A 164 10.74 -11.37 18.86
CA ASN A 164 12.22 -11.34 18.87
C ASN A 164 12.85 -11.47 17.47
N ARG A 165 12.04 -11.59 16.42
CA ARG A 165 12.49 -11.75 15.03
C ARG A 165 11.67 -10.91 14.05
N THR A 166 11.03 -9.87 14.53
CA THR A 166 10.18 -9.00 13.72
C THR A 166 10.68 -7.56 13.80
N VAL A 167 10.67 -6.89 12.68
CA VAL A 167 10.77 -5.43 12.59
C VAL A 167 9.38 -4.90 12.29
N MET A 168 8.88 -4.01 13.13
CA MET A 168 7.64 -3.28 12.90
C MET A 168 7.97 -1.86 12.44
N ILE A 169 7.42 -1.46 11.32
CA ILE A 169 7.59 -0.12 10.77
C ILE A 169 6.21 0.55 10.75
N MET A 170 6.09 1.68 11.43
CA MET A 170 4.91 2.55 11.36
C MET A 170 5.23 3.71 10.43
N ASN A 171 4.42 3.86 9.41
CA ASN A 171 4.65 4.86 8.37
C ASN A 171 3.40 5.72 8.19
N TYR A 172 3.60 7.03 8.27
CA TYR A 172 2.56 8.01 7.96
C TYR A 172 2.67 8.42 6.49
N ASP A 173 1.55 8.51 5.81
CA ASP A 173 1.52 8.90 4.40
C ASP A 173 1.71 10.40 4.19
N GLU A 174 1.42 11.20 5.23
CA GLU A 174 1.63 12.65 5.20
C GLU A 174 1.85 13.23 6.61
N THR A 175 2.06 14.55 6.70
CA THR A 175 2.39 15.23 7.96
C THR A 175 1.19 15.51 8.86
N GLY A 176 -0.01 15.21 8.39
CA GLY A 176 -1.25 15.56 9.08
C GLY A 176 -1.70 17.00 8.84
N GLY A 177 -2.83 17.38 9.42
CA GLY A 177 -3.46 18.68 9.21
C GLY A 177 -4.36 19.14 10.35
N PHE A 178 -4.09 18.67 11.58
CA PHE A 178 -4.80 19.11 12.77
C PHE A 178 -4.18 20.37 13.37
#